data_ca4bf61876da4c4de468b4ca373bc19d
#
_entry.id   ca4bf61876da4c4de468b4ca373bc19d
#
_cell.length_a   1.000
_cell.length_b   1.000
_cell.length_c   1.000
_cell.angle_alpha   90.00
_cell.angle_beta   90.00
_cell.angle_gamma   90.00
#
_symmetry.space_group_name_H-M   'P 1'
#
loop_
_entity.id
_entity.type
_entity.pdbx_description
1 polymer ?
#
loop_
_entity_poly.entity_id
_entity_poly.type
_entity_poly.pdbx_seq_one_letter_code
_entity_poly.pdbx_strand_id
1 'polypeptide(L)'
;MPDYELVEQPDSIAPDLGRHEYVGIDTEFMREKTFFAELCLVQIATGSRIYCVDPLPGNPMGAFWDTLMRDIWVLHSGRQDIEVVYQSAQRMPERIFDTQIAAGLLGYAPQMGYATLVKELFD
;
A
#
# COMPACT_ATOMS: atom_id res chain seq x y z
N MET A 1 -0.93 -10.01 18.03
CA MET A 1 -0.51 -8.87 17.18
C MET A 1 0.67 -9.28 16.34
N PRO A 2 0.59 -9.22 15.04
CA PRO A 2 1.77 -9.45 14.24
C PRO A 2 2.80 -8.35 14.48
N ASP A 3 4.05 -8.74 14.49
CA ASP A 3 5.15 -7.79 14.61
C ASP A 3 5.31 -7.05 13.30
N TYR A 4 5.67 -5.78 13.39
CA TYR A 4 5.97 -4.98 12.21
C TYR A 4 7.36 -4.37 12.33
N GLU A 5 7.95 -4.05 11.19
CA GLU A 5 9.27 -3.44 11.10
C GLU A 5 9.14 -1.99 10.66
N LEU A 6 9.72 -1.06 11.43
CA LEU A 6 9.83 0.33 11.02
C LEU A 6 11.00 0.48 10.06
N VAL A 7 10.76 1.05 8.90
CA VAL A 7 11.76 1.17 7.84
C VAL A 7 12.01 2.65 7.56
N GLU A 8 13.18 3.12 7.96
CA GLU A 8 13.62 4.50 7.74
C GLU A 8 14.42 4.65 6.45
N GLN A 9 14.90 3.54 5.89
CA GLN A 9 15.65 3.51 4.64
C GLN A 9 14.92 2.60 3.65
N PRO A 10 13.98 3.14 2.88
CA PRO A 10 13.09 2.32 2.05
C PRO A 10 13.83 1.41 1.07
N ASP A 11 14.94 1.85 0.47
CA ASP A 11 15.67 1.03 -0.49
C ASP A 11 16.22 -0.26 0.13
N SER A 12 16.37 -0.30 1.46
CA SER A 12 16.90 -1.48 2.14
C SER A 12 15.99 -2.71 2.03
N ILE A 13 14.69 -2.52 1.86
CA ILE A 13 13.75 -3.64 1.74
C ILE A 13 13.42 -4.01 0.29
N ALA A 14 13.97 -3.29 -0.68
CA ALA A 14 13.72 -3.60 -2.09
C ALA A 14 14.04 -5.05 -2.47
N PRO A 15 15.15 -5.66 -2.01
CA PRO A 15 15.42 -7.06 -2.34
C PRO A 15 14.33 -8.02 -1.82
N ASP A 16 13.79 -7.79 -0.64
CA ASP A 16 12.71 -8.63 -0.13
C ASP A 16 11.41 -8.42 -0.91
N LEU A 17 11.05 -7.18 -1.20
CA LEU A 17 9.86 -6.90 -1.99
C LEU A 17 9.93 -7.56 -3.36
N GLY A 18 11.12 -7.62 -3.97
CA GLY A 18 11.31 -8.24 -5.27
C GLY A 18 11.12 -9.76 -5.30
N ARG A 19 11.02 -10.40 -4.14
CA ARG A 19 10.79 -11.85 -4.04
C ARG A 19 9.32 -12.23 -4.06
N HIS A 20 8.43 -11.24 -3.99
CA HIS A 20 7.00 -11.48 -3.88
C HIS A 20 6.30 -11.05 -5.17
N GLU A 21 5.28 -11.79 -5.55
CA GLU A 21 4.45 -11.46 -6.71
C GLU A 21 3.46 -10.36 -6.37
N TYR A 22 2.91 -10.40 -5.16
CA TYR A 22 1.94 -9.41 -4.70
C TYR A 22 2.24 -9.01 -3.26
N VAL A 23 1.84 -7.79 -2.92
CA VAL A 23 1.99 -7.23 -1.57
C VAL A 23 0.71 -6.48 -1.20
N GLY A 24 0.36 -6.53 0.07
CA GLY A 24 -0.71 -5.68 0.59
C GLY A 24 -0.18 -4.27 0.81
N ILE A 25 -0.92 -3.26 0.37
CA ILE A 25 -0.53 -1.86 0.49
C ILE A 25 -1.63 -1.06 1.18
N ASP A 26 -1.22 -0.24 2.13
CA ASP A 26 -2.07 0.79 2.71
C ASP A 26 -1.20 2.02 2.99
N THR A 27 -1.77 3.21 2.93
CA THR A 27 -1.00 4.43 3.15
C THR A 27 -1.69 5.31 4.19
N GLU A 28 -0.88 6.12 4.87
CA GLU A 28 -1.37 7.23 5.67
C GLU A 28 -0.86 8.52 5.05
N PHE A 29 -1.71 9.53 5.00
CA PHE A 29 -1.38 10.81 4.40
C PHE A 29 -2.07 11.93 5.15
N MET A 30 -1.52 13.14 4.99
CA MET A 30 -2.09 14.35 5.60
C MET A 30 -2.46 15.36 4.51
N ARG A 31 -3.60 16.03 4.71
CA ARG A 31 -4.07 17.08 3.82
C ARG A 31 -4.58 18.23 4.68
N GLU A 32 -3.66 19.09 5.08
CA GLU A 32 -4.02 20.20 5.96
C GLU A 32 -4.15 21.53 5.23
N LYS A 33 -3.03 22.05 4.72
CA LYS A 33 -2.96 23.39 4.14
C LYS A 33 -2.66 23.40 2.67
N THR A 34 -2.45 22.23 2.06
CA THR A 34 -2.10 22.12 0.67
C THR A 34 -3.23 21.44 -0.10
N PHE A 35 -3.31 21.76 -1.39
CA PHE A 35 -4.24 21.09 -2.29
C PHE A 35 -3.94 19.59 -2.41
N PHE A 36 -2.66 19.22 -2.34
CA PHE A 36 -2.23 17.83 -2.46
C PHE A 36 -1.99 17.21 -1.08
N ALA A 37 -2.37 15.95 -0.93
CA ALA A 37 -2.07 15.18 0.27
C ALA A 37 -0.58 14.86 0.35
N GLU A 38 -0.03 14.89 1.55
CA GLU A 38 1.35 14.51 1.81
C GLU A 38 1.41 13.08 2.32
N LEU A 39 2.19 12.23 1.64
CA LEU A 39 2.37 10.84 2.04
C LEU A 39 3.20 10.77 3.32
N CYS A 40 2.65 10.17 4.36
CA CYS A 40 3.28 10.08 5.67
C CYS A 40 3.77 8.68 6.03
N LEU A 41 3.13 7.64 5.49
CA LEU A 41 3.47 6.27 5.83
C LEU A 41 3.02 5.35 4.70
N VAL A 42 3.85 4.37 4.37
CA VAL A 42 3.47 3.26 3.48
C VAL A 42 3.53 1.98 4.28
N GLN A 43 2.40 1.31 4.42
CA GLN A 43 2.32 0.01 5.09
C GLN A 43 2.32 -1.07 4.02
N ILE A 44 3.20 -2.05 4.18
CA ILE A 44 3.37 -3.14 3.21
C ILE A 44 3.30 -4.46 3.95
N ALA A 45 2.42 -5.34 3.49
CA ALA A 45 2.35 -6.71 4.00
C ALA A 45 2.79 -7.68 2.91
N THR A 46 3.83 -8.46 3.21
CA THR A 46 4.21 -9.61 2.40
C THR A 46 3.61 -10.88 3.02
N GLY A 47 3.90 -12.04 2.48
CA GLY A 47 3.42 -13.29 3.06
C GLY A 47 3.98 -13.57 4.45
N SER A 48 5.08 -12.93 4.85
CA SER A 48 5.78 -13.23 6.11
C SER A 48 6.12 -12.02 6.94
N ARG A 49 6.07 -10.80 6.40
CA ARG A 49 6.50 -9.59 7.10
C ARG A 49 5.53 -8.44 6.90
N ILE A 50 5.53 -7.53 7.86
CA ILE A 50 4.80 -6.27 7.77
C ILE A 50 5.81 -5.14 7.94
N TYR A 51 5.85 -4.25 6.96
CA TYR A 51 6.73 -3.09 6.96
C TYR A 51 5.92 -1.82 7.11
N CYS A 52 6.39 -0.93 7.99
CA CYS A 52 5.89 0.45 8.08
C CYS A 52 7.00 1.34 7.56
N VAL A 53 6.87 1.81 6.33
CA VAL A 53 7.91 2.56 5.63
C VAL A 53 7.67 4.04 5.77
N ASP A 54 8.68 4.75 6.24
CA ASP A 54 8.66 6.20 6.38
C ASP A 54 9.21 6.84 5.08
N PRO A 55 8.37 7.52 4.29
CA PRO A 55 8.79 8.12 3.04
C PRO A 55 9.39 9.51 3.25
N LEU A 56 10.30 9.67 4.20
CA LEU A 56 10.89 10.97 4.53
C LEU A 56 11.59 11.59 3.32
N PRO A 57 11.40 12.91 3.11
CA PRO A 57 12.13 13.62 2.06
C PRO A 57 13.64 13.50 2.25
N GLY A 58 14.36 13.27 1.15
CA GLY A 58 15.80 13.17 1.15
C GLY A 58 16.37 11.78 1.28
N ASN A 59 15.58 10.79 1.69
CA ASN A 59 16.05 9.41 1.70
C ASN A 59 15.96 8.82 0.28
N PRO A 60 16.94 8.01 -0.14
CA PRO A 60 16.84 7.33 -1.41
C PRO A 60 15.67 6.36 -1.41
N MET A 61 14.81 6.45 -2.43
CA MET A 61 13.65 5.59 -2.58
C MET A 61 13.53 5.01 -4.00
N GLY A 62 14.54 5.20 -4.84
CA GLY A 62 14.49 4.75 -6.23
C GLY A 62 14.32 3.26 -6.37
N ALA A 63 15.15 2.47 -5.69
CA ALA A 63 15.07 1.01 -5.74
C ALA A 63 13.77 0.51 -5.09
N PHE A 64 13.34 1.14 -4.01
CA PHE A 64 12.07 0.82 -3.34
C PHE A 64 10.89 0.98 -4.31
N TRP A 65 10.78 2.16 -4.94
CA TRP A 65 9.68 2.41 -5.87
C TRP A 65 9.77 1.53 -7.11
N ASP A 66 10.98 1.34 -7.67
CA ASP A 66 11.15 0.48 -8.84
C ASP A 66 10.64 -0.93 -8.60
N THR A 67 10.96 -1.49 -7.45
CA THR A 67 10.53 -2.84 -7.09
C THR A 67 9.04 -2.88 -6.77
N LEU A 68 8.57 -1.94 -5.95
CA LEU A 68 7.19 -1.91 -5.51
C LEU A 68 6.22 -1.75 -6.69
N MET A 69 6.58 -0.93 -7.68
CA MET A 69 5.71 -0.70 -8.85
C MET A 69 5.54 -1.93 -9.74
N ARG A 70 6.45 -2.91 -9.66
CA ARG A 70 6.35 -4.16 -10.41
C ARG A 70 5.50 -5.21 -9.72
N ASP A 71 5.34 -5.10 -8.40
CA ASP A 71 4.51 -6.03 -7.65
C ASP A 71 3.03 -5.76 -7.93
N ILE A 72 2.21 -6.79 -7.77
CA ILE A 72 0.76 -6.59 -7.76
C ILE A 72 0.39 -5.99 -6.41
N TRP A 73 -0.27 -4.85 -6.42
CA TRP A 73 -0.75 -4.21 -5.20
C TRP A 73 -2.12 -4.74 -4.83
N VAL A 74 -2.24 -5.27 -3.63
CA VAL A 74 -3.52 -5.65 -3.04
C VAL A 74 -3.91 -4.54 -2.07
N LEU A 75 -5.04 -3.88 -2.38
CA LEU A 75 -5.52 -2.75 -1.59
C LEU A 75 -6.99 -2.94 -1.26
N HIS A 76 -7.48 -2.13 -0.35
CA HIS A 76 -8.91 -2.05 -0.09
C HIS A 76 -9.36 -0.59 -0.25
N SER A 77 -10.18 -0.32 -1.26
CA SER A 77 -10.58 1.05 -1.62
C SER A 77 -9.37 1.94 -1.88
N GLY A 78 -8.49 1.49 -2.76
CA GLY A 78 -7.12 2.01 -2.88
C GLY A 78 -6.93 3.22 -3.79
N ARG A 79 -8.00 3.85 -4.28
CA ARG A 79 -7.87 4.99 -5.19
C ARG A 79 -7.03 6.13 -4.61
N GLN A 80 -7.30 6.51 -3.37
CA GLN A 80 -6.57 7.59 -2.71
C GLN A 80 -5.11 7.21 -2.44
N ASP A 81 -4.86 5.94 -2.08
CA ASP A 81 -3.51 5.45 -1.87
C ASP A 81 -2.67 5.59 -3.14
N ILE A 82 -3.23 5.20 -4.28
CA ILE A 82 -2.55 5.31 -5.57
C ILE A 82 -2.29 6.78 -5.94
N GLU A 83 -3.26 7.65 -5.72
CA GLU A 83 -3.10 9.07 -5.99
C GLU A 83 -1.98 9.70 -5.15
N VAL A 84 -1.94 9.40 -3.86
CA VAL A 84 -0.93 9.94 -2.95
C VAL A 84 0.46 9.42 -3.31
N VAL A 85 0.58 8.13 -3.62
CA VAL A 85 1.85 7.55 -4.05
C VAL A 85 2.29 8.15 -5.37
N TYR A 86 1.38 8.35 -6.32
CA TYR A 86 1.72 8.97 -7.60
C TYR A 86 2.32 10.37 -7.40
N GLN A 87 1.77 11.15 -6.49
CA GLN A 87 2.31 12.48 -6.20
C GLN A 87 3.74 12.42 -5.66
N SER A 88 4.05 11.40 -4.87
CA SER A 88 5.40 11.24 -4.28
C SER A 88 6.38 10.59 -5.24
N ALA A 89 5.97 9.53 -5.92
CA ALA A 89 6.84 8.70 -6.75
C ALA A 89 6.83 9.08 -8.23
N GLN A 90 5.82 9.82 -8.67
CA GLN A 90 5.58 10.16 -10.09
C GLN A 90 5.39 8.90 -10.94
N ARG A 91 4.92 7.81 -10.33
CA ARG A 91 4.69 6.52 -10.97
C ARG A 91 3.46 5.86 -10.39
N MET A 92 2.87 4.94 -11.13
CA MET A 92 1.73 4.14 -10.71
C MET A 92 2.09 2.66 -10.78
N PRO A 93 1.50 1.81 -9.91
CA PRO A 93 1.68 0.37 -10.05
C PRO A 93 1.11 -0.13 -11.36
N GLU A 94 1.77 -1.11 -11.95
CA GLU A 94 1.33 -1.70 -13.21
C GLU A 94 0.07 -2.55 -13.04
N ARG A 95 -0.08 -3.18 -11.87
CA ARG A 95 -1.20 -4.09 -11.60
C ARG A 95 -1.71 -3.90 -10.18
N ILE A 96 -3.02 -3.83 -10.05
CA ILE A 96 -3.68 -3.70 -8.75
C ILE A 96 -4.81 -4.72 -8.61
N PHE A 97 -5.08 -5.10 -7.37
CA PHE A 97 -6.24 -5.90 -7.00
C PHE A 97 -6.91 -5.21 -5.81
N ASP A 98 -8.05 -4.58 -6.05
CA ASP A 98 -8.79 -3.88 -5.00
C ASP A 98 -9.85 -4.81 -4.42
N THR A 99 -9.68 -5.17 -3.15
CA THR A 99 -10.57 -6.12 -2.49
C THR A 99 -11.99 -5.60 -2.31
N GLN A 100 -12.17 -4.28 -2.24
CA GLN A 100 -13.51 -3.71 -2.17
C GLN A 100 -14.26 -3.89 -3.50
N ILE A 101 -13.58 -3.66 -4.61
CA ILE A 101 -14.17 -3.86 -5.95
C ILE A 101 -14.45 -5.35 -6.17
N ALA A 102 -13.48 -6.22 -5.85
CA ALA A 102 -13.63 -7.65 -6.00
C ALA A 102 -14.81 -8.19 -5.19
N ALA A 103 -14.95 -7.74 -3.95
CA ALA A 103 -16.07 -8.14 -3.10
C ALA A 103 -17.41 -7.71 -3.71
N GLY A 104 -17.49 -6.50 -4.25
CA GLY A 104 -18.69 -6.04 -4.92
C GLY A 104 -19.08 -6.92 -6.11
N LEU A 105 -18.10 -7.36 -6.89
CA LEU A 105 -18.33 -8.26 -8.02
C LEU A 105 -18.80 -9.65 -7.58
N LEU A 106 -18.45 -10.07 -6.38
CA LEU A 106 -18.87 -11.36 -5.81
C LEU A 106 -20.23 -11.29 -5.10
N GLY A 107 -20.87 -10.13 -5.07
CA GLY A 107 -22.19 -9.98 -4.51
C GLY A 107 -22.25 -9.43 -3.09
N TYR A 108 -21.13 -9.06 -2.50
CA TYR A 108 -21.13 -8.36 -1.23
C TYR A 108 -21.65 -6.93 -1.42
N ALA A 109 -22.03 -6.28 -0.31
CA ALA A 109 -22.56 -4.93 -0.37
C ALA A 109 -21.55 -3.98 -1.04
N PRO A 110 -22.02 -3.05 -1.89
CA PRO A 110 -21.11 -2.09 -2.52
C PRO A 110 -20.37 -1.24 -1.49
N GLN A 111 -19.10 -0.94 -1.76
CA GLN A 111 -18.28 -0.09 -0.91
C GLN A 111 -18.13 -0.60 0.53
N MET A 112 -18.18 -1.92 0.70
CA MET A 112 -18.01 -2.52 2.02
C MET A 112 -16.64 -2.16 2.61
N GLY A 113 -16.63 -1.71 3.88
CA GLY A 113 -15.38 -1.38 4.58
C GLY A 113 -14.52 -2.60 4.85
N TYR A 114 -13.21 -2.36 5.02
CA TYR A 114 -12.23 -3.44 5.21
C TYR A 114 -12.58 -4.33 6.42
N ALA A 115 -12.83 -3.72 7.59
CA ALA A 115 -13.13 -4.49 8.80
C ALA A 115 -14.38 -5.34 8.64
N THR A 116 -15.41 -4.79 7.99
CA THR A 116 -16.66 -5.52 7.74
C THR A 116 -16.42 -6.70 6.81
N LEU A 117 -15.63 -6.50 5.74
CA LEU A 117 -15.33 -7.58 4.80
C LEU A 117 -14.53 -8.70 5.47
N VAL A 118 -13.54 -8.36 6.28
CA VAL A 118 -12.74 -9.34 7.03
C VAL A 118 -13.65 -10.16 7.94
N LYS A 119 -14.56 -9.51 8.63
CA LYS A 119 -15.52 -10.20 9.49
C LYS A 119 -16.40 -11.16 8.70
N GLU A 120 -16.90 -10.72 7.55
CA GLU A 120 -17.76 -11.55 6.70
C GLU A 120 -17.03 -12.78 6.16
N LEU A 121 -15.74 -12.64 5.85
CA LEU A 121 -14.96 -13.72 5.24
C LEU A 121 -14.39 -14.71 6.26
N PHE A 122 -14.06 -14.26 7.46
CA PHE A 122 -13.27 -15.05 8.41
C PHE A 122 -13.98 -15.36 9.73
N ASP A 123 -15.14 -14.82 9.97
CA ASP A 123 -16.01 -15.21 11.10
C ASP A 123 -17.02 -16.30 10.69
#